data_4b03e9fdd93d3b71d5151ee505b2f0a1
#
_entry.id   4b03e9fdd93d3b71d5151ee505b2f0a1
#
_cell.length_a   1.000
_cell.length_b   1.000
_cell.length_c   1.000
_cell.angle_alpha   90.00
_cell.angle_beta   90.00
_cell.angle_gamma   90.00
#
_symmetry.space_group_name_H-M   'P 1'
#
loop_
_entity.id
_entity.type
_entity.pdbx_description
1 polymer ?
#
loop_
_entity_poly.entity_id
_entity_poly.type
_entity_poly.pdbx_seq_one_letter_code
_entity_poly.pdbx_strand_id
1 'polypeptide(L)'
;MAIGRILIPTETASMQTFQGKIVFITGASSGIGAACAHRFSAEGARLLLAARRVERLHYVQAQLQAEGAAESVMLALDVCNRRQVESALAALPAAWKDIDILVNNAGLSRGLDKLHEGKIADWEEMIDTNVKGLLYVTRAVVPGMVQRGRGHILNIGSTAGRVTYPGGAVYCATKAAENRISEGLRMDLLGTPIRVTSIDPGMAETEFSRVRFHGDEERAAQVYRGMTPLTPADIAEAVLWAASRPAHVNIAEILLTSIDQANSLLLHRKTS
;
A
#
# COMPACT_ATOMS: atom_id res chain seq x y z
N MET A 1 39.16 29.87 22.29
CA MET A 1 38.43 29.21 21.23
C MET A 1 36.95 29.42 21.47
N ALA A 2 36.26 30.21 20.64
CA ALA A 2 34.83 30.43 20.75
C ALA A 2 34.12 29.24 20.10
N ILE A 3 33.35 28.47 20.85
CA ILE A 3 32.49 27.42 20.35
C ILE A 3 31.35 28.11 19.61
N GLY A 4 31.39 28.08 18.28
CA GLY A 4 30.33 28.63 17.45
C GLY A 4 29.00 28.00 17.83
N ARG A 5 28.02 28.85 18.13
CA ARG A 5 26.63 28.43 18.37
C ARG A 5 26.11 27.78 17.11
N ILE A 6 25.84 26.50 17.13
CA ILE A 6 25.09 25.81 16.08
C ILE A 6 23.65 26.34 16.12
N LEU A 7 23.33 27.21 15.17
CA LEU A 7 21.95 27.66 14.94
C LEU A 7 21.21 26.49 14.34
N ILE A 8 20.41 25.80 15.14
CA ILE A 8 19.43 24.84 14.66
C ILE A 8 18.25 25.68 14.13
N PRO A 9 17.95 25.62 12.84
CA PRO A 9 16.78 26.32 12.30
C PRO A 9 15.53 25.78 13.00
N THR A 10 14.79 26.65 13.68
CA THR A 10 13.54 26.30 14.39
C THR A 10 12.31 26.32 13.46
N GLU A 11 12.49 26.64 12.18
CA GLU A 11 11.40 26.54 11.22
C GLU A 11 11.14 25.06 10.92
N THR A 12 10.16 24.49 11.60
CA THR A 12 9.55 23.21 11.23
C THR A 12 8.85 23.41 9.90
N ALA A 13 9.41 22.84 8.82
CA ALA A 13 8.72 22.81 7.53
C ALA A 13 7.30 22.30 7.74
N SER A 14 6.30 23.05 7.28
CA SER A 14 4.89 22.72 7.48
C SER A 14 4.56 21.36 6.92
N MET A 15 3.86 20.53 7.70
CA MET A 15 3.32 19.25 7.25
C MET A 15 2.35 19.51 6.09
N GLN A 16 2.30 18.59 5.12
CA GLN A 16 1.34 18.70 4.02
C GLN A 16 -0.07 18.44 4.51
N THR A 17 -1.02 19.27 4.10
CA THR A 17 -2.45 19.05 4.27
C THR A 17 -2.97 18.15 3.15
N PHE A 18 -3.99 17.34 3.46
CA PHE A 18 -4.66 16.48 2.48
C PHE A 18 -6.00 17.05 2.00
N GLN A 19 -6.42 18.18 2.56
CA GLN A 19 -7.68 18.83 2.18
C GLN A 19 -7.78 19.02 0.66
N GLY A 20 -8.77 18.37 0.05
CA GLY A 20 -9.04 18.41 -1.40
C GLY A 20 -8.04 17.64 -2.27
N LYS A 21 -7.00 17.02 -1.72
CA LYS A 21 -6.07 16.16 -2.46
C LYS A 21 -6.76 14.90 -2.94
N ILE A 22 -6.47 14.49 -4.16
CA ILE A 22 -6.99 13.24 -4.73
C ILE A 22 -6.04 12.10 -4.39
N VAL A 23 -6.54 11.14 -3.61
CA VAL A 23 -5.81 9.93 -3.21
C VAL A 23 -6.42 8.73 -3.92
N PHE A 24 -5.64 8.08 -4.77
CA PHE A 24 -6.05 6.86 -5.46
C PHE A 24 -5.53 5.65 -4.71
N ILE A 25 -6.42 4.76 -4.27
CA ILE A 25 -6.11 3.58 -3.47
C ILE A 25 -6.56 2.32 -4.20
N THR A 26 -5.64 1.43 -4.54
CA THR A 26 -5.96 0.11 -5.08
C THR A 26 -6.15 -0.92 -3.95
N GLY A 27 -7.01 -1.92 -4.17
CA GLY A 27 -7.36 -2.89 -3.13
C GLY A 27 -8.12 -2.26 -1.95
N ALA A 28 -8.88 -1.18 -2.19
CA ALA A 28 -9.56 -0.39 -1.17
C ALA A 28 -10.77 -1.07 -0.50
N SER A 29 -11.14 -2.28 -0.92
CA SER A 29 -12.35 -2.96 -0.45
C SER A 29 -12.24 -3.64 0.92
N SER A 30 -11.05 -3.69 1.52
CA SER A 30 -10.81 -4.30 2.84
C SER A 30 -9.40 -4.01 3.37
N GLY A 31 -9.14 -4.39 4.61
CA GLY A 31 -7.82 -4.40 5.23
C GLY A 31 -7.10 -3.06 5.17
N ILE A 32 -5.82 -3.08 4.78
CA ILE A 32 -4.95 -1.90 4.75
C ILE A 32 -5.50 -0.82 3.81
N GLY A 33 -6.01 -1.21 2.63
CA GLY A 33 -6.55 -0.25 1.66
C GLY A 33 -7.77 0.50 2.18
N ALA A 34 -8.69 -0.19 2.85
CA ALA A 34 -9.85 0.44 3.51
C ALA A 34 -9.40 1.35 4.66
N ALA A 35 -8.47 0.88 5.51
CA ALA A 35 -7.93 1.69 6.60
C ALA A 35 -7.24 2.97 6.09
N CYS A 36 -6.48 2.89 5.00
CA CYS A 36 -5.92 4.06 4.33
C CYS A 36 -7.03 5.02 3.85
N ALA A 37 -8.11 4.48 3.27
CA ALA A 37 -9.25 5.31 2.83
C ALA A 37 -9.85 6.10 4.00
N HIS A 38 -10.11 5.46 5.14
CA HIS A 38 -10.60 6.15 6.34
C HIS A 38 -9.62 7.22 6.84
N ARG A 39 -8.33 6.90 6.91
CA ARG A 39 -7.34 7.86 7.41
C ARG A 39 -7.16 9.08 6.51
N PHE A 40 -7.05 8.90 5.19
CA PHE A 40 -6.97 10.03 4.27
C PHE A 40 -8.27 10.84 4.22
N SER A 41 -9.42 10.17 4.33
CA SER A 41 -10.72 10.84 4.40
C SER A 41 -10.84 11.76 5.61
N ALA A 42 -10.43 11.30 6.79
CA ALA A 42 -10.43 12.07 8.03
C ALA A 42 -9.58 13.37 7.93
N GLU A 43 -8.60 13.38 7.03
CA GLU A 43 -7.75 14.53 6.72
C GLU A 43 -8.30 15.40 5.56
N GLY A 44 -9.52 15.13 5.09
CA GLY A 44 -10.21 15.91 4.05
C GLY A 44 -9.79 15.57 2.61
N ALA A 45 -9.15 14.42 2.38
CA ALA A 45 -8.80 13.96 1.03
C ALA A 45 -10.04 13.50 0.26
N ARG A 46 -10.03 13.70 -1.06
CA ARG A 46 -10.95 13.12 -2.02
C ARG A 46 -10.42 11.76 -2.46
N LEU A 47 -11.25 10.73 -2.53
CA LEU A 47 -10.80 9.36 -2.69
C LEU A 47 -11.23 8.73 -4.02
N LEU A 48 -10.27 8.14 -4.73
CA LEU A 48 -10.52 7.17 -5.80
C LEU A 48 -10.27 5.77 -5.21
N LEU A 49 -11.33 4.98 -5.05
CA LEU A 49 -11.30 3.68 -4.42
C LEU A 49 -11.43 2.58 -5.47
N ALA A 50 -10.40 1.78 -5.69
CA ALA A 50 -10.40 0.73 -6.68
C ALA A 50 -10.31 -0.67 -6.06
N ALA A 51 -11.18 -1.58 -6.51
CA ALA A 51 -11.11 -2.99 -6.21
C ALA A 51 -11.99 -3.81 -7.16
N ARG A 52 -11.81 -5.14 -7.15
CA ARG A 52 -12.65 -6.09 -7.90
C ARG A 52 -14.04 -6.29 -7.25
N ARG A 53 -14.10 -6.22 -5.91
CA ARG A 53 -15.31 -6.48 -5.11
C ARG A 53 -16.11 -5.20 -4.91
N VAL A 54 -17.01 -4.92 -5.86
CA VAL A 54 -17.77 -3.66 -5.91
C VAL A 54 -18.68 -3.50 -4.68
N GLU A 55 -19.33 -4.56 -4.24
CA GLU A 55 -20.24 -4.54 -3.08
C GLU A 55 -19.50 -4.10 -1.81
N ARG A 56 -18.23 -4.49 -1.68
CA ARG A 56 -17.40 -4.08 -0.56
C ARG A 56 -16.90 -2.64 -0.68
N LEU A 57 -16.66 -2.15 -1.91
CA LEU A 57 -16.38 -0.73 -2.11
C LEU A 57 -17.58 0.13 -1.70
N HIS A 58 -18.80 -0.29 -2.04
CA HIS A 58 -20.02 0.39 -1.57
C HIS A 58 -20.10 0.42 -0.04
N TYR A 59 -19.77 -0.69 0.63
CA TYR A 59 -19.76 -0.72 2.09
C TYR A 59 -18.73 0.26 2.67
N VAL A 60 -17.49 0.27 2.18
CA VAL A 60 -16.47 1.22 2.62
C VAL A 60 -16.90 2.66 2.34
N GLN A 61 -17.45 2.94 1.16
CA GLN A 61 -17.95 4.29 0.83
C GLN A 61 -19.07 4.74 1.77
N ALA A 62 -20.01 3.87 2.10
CA ALA A 62 -21.09 4.19 3.04
C ALA A 62 -20.56 4.50 4.44
N GLN A 63 -19.53 3.77 4.91
CA GLN A 63 -18.88 4.09 6.19
C GLN A 63 -18.21 5.46 6.15
N LEU A 64 -17.43 5.74 5.10
CA LEU A 64 -16.79 7.04 4.91
C LEU A 64 -17.80 8.19 4.90
N GLN A 65 -18.93 8.03 4.21
CA GLN A 65 -20.01 9.03 4.19
C GLN A 65 -20.62 9.25 5.58
N ALA A 66 -20.82 8.18 6.36
CA ALA A 66 -21.32 8.28 7.73
C ALA A 66 -20.35 9.01 8.68
N GLU A 67 -19.04 8.96 8.38
CA GLU A 67 -17.98 9.67 9.09
C GLU A 67 -17.82 11.15 8.63
N GLY A 68 -18.65 11.62 7.70
CA GLY A 68 -18.56 12.97 7.17
C GLY A 68 -17.45 13.17 6.12
N ALA A 69 -17.07 12.09 5.44
CA ALA A 69 -16.02 12.08 4.44
C ALA A 69 -16.26 13.08 3.29
N ALA A 70 -15.14 13.55 2.73
CA ALA A 70 -15.13 14.23 1.45
C ALA A 70 -15.58 13.28 0.32
N GLU A 71 -15.68 13.81 -0.91
CA GLU A 71 -16.13 13.04 -2.07
C GLU A 71 -15.28 11.78 -2.32
N SER A 72 -15.95 10.70 -2.72
CA SER A 72 -15.27 9.48 -3.16
C SER A 72 -15.89 8.94 -4.45
N VAL A 73 -15.04 8.40 -5.34
CA VAL A 73 -15.42 7.70 -6.56
C VAL A 73 -14.91 6.27 -6.49
N MET A 74 -15.78 5.34 -6.81
CA MET A 74 -15.45 3.91 -6.87
C MET A 74 -15.10 3.49 -8.28
N LEU A 75 -14.05 2.69 -8.41
CA LEU A 75 -13.62 2.07 -9.65
C LEU A 75 -13.67 0.55 -9.51
N ALA A 76 -14.61 -0.08 -10.21
CA ALA A 76 -14.62 -1.54 -10.38
C ALA A 76 -13.41 -1.91 -11.25
N LEU A 77 -12.30 -2.31 -10.63
CA LEU A 77 -11.02 -2.42 -11.29
C LEU A 77 -10.27 -3.68 -10.88
N ASP A 78 -9.89 -4.50 -11.86
CA ASP A 78 -8.87 -5.52 -11.71
C ASP A 78 -7.51 -4.97 -12.17
N VAL A 79 -6.58 -4.81 -11.22
CA VAL A 79 -5.23 -4.30 -11.54
C VAL A 79 -4.45 -5.21 -12.48
N CYS A 80 -4.79 -6.51 -12.57
CA CYS A 80 -4.18 -7.46 -13.49
C CYS A 80 -4.58 -7.19 -14.95
N ASN A 81 -5.68 -6.50 -15.18
CA ASN A 81 -6.16 -6.16 -16.52
C ASN A 81 -5.68 -4.77 -16.94
N ARG A 82 -4.55 -4.72 -17.66
CA ARG A 82 -3.96 -3.46 -18.14
C ARG A 82 -4.96 -2.57 -18.87
N ARG A 83 -5.76 -3.13 -19.80
CA ARG A 83 -6.73 -2.34 -20.58
C ARG A 83 -7.80 -1.72 -19.69
N GLN A 84 -8.26 -2.46 -18.69
CA GLN A 84 -9.23 -1.96 -17.71
C GLN A 84 -8.63 -0.82 -16.89
N VAL A 85 -7.37 -0.92 -16.46
CA VAL A 85 -6.65 0.16 -15.74
C VAL A 85 -6.59 1.41 -16.59
N GLU A 86 -6.12 1.29 -17.83
CA GLU A 86 -5.98 2.40 -18.77
C GLU A 86 -7.34 3.07 -19.05
N SER A 87 -8.38 2.28 -19.38
CA SER A 87 -9.71 2.81 -19.71
C SER A 87 -10.40 3.43 -18.49
N ALA A 88 -10.32 2.84 -17.32
CA ALA A 88 -10.93 3.39 -16.10
C ALA A 88 -10.37 4.76 -15.73
N LEU A 89 -9.04 4.92 -15.80
CA LEU A 89 -8.40 6.20 -15.50
C LEU A 89 -8.64 7.24 -16.61
N ALA A 90 -8.67 6.84 -17.86
CA ALA A 90 -9.00 7.73 -18.97
C ALA A 90 -10.43 8.27 -18.87
N ALA A 91 -11.38 7.43 -18.43
CA ALA A 91 -12.79 7.77 -18.28
C ALA A 91 -13.11 8.65 -17.06
N LEU A 92 -12.15 8.90 -16.18
CA LEU A 92 -12.36 9.76 -15.02
C LEU A 92 -12.82 11.17 -15.46
N PRO A 93 -13.80 11.77 -14.75
CA PRO A 93 -14.13 13.18 -14.93
C PRO A 93 -12.89 14.07 -14.73
N ALA A 94 -12.81 15.20 -15.41
CA ALA A 94 -11.66 16.10 -15.36
C ALA A 94 -11.27 16.46 -13.92
N ALA A 95 -12.23 16.69 -13.03
CA ALA A 95 -12.03 17.01 -11.62
C ALA A 95 -11.37 15.89 -10.80
N TRP A 96 -11.19 14.69 -11.37
CA TRP A 96 -10.61 13.51 -10.71
C TRP A 96 -9.31 13.02 -11.35
N LYS A 97 -8.87 13.64 -12.44
CA LYS A 97 -7.65 13.22 -13.18
C LYS A 97 -6.35 13.61 -12.48
N ASP A 98 -6.38 14.63 -11.64
CA ASP A 98 -5.19 15.19 -10.99
C ASP A 98 -4.84 14.44 -9.71
N ILE A 99 -4.57 13.13 -9.84
CA ILE A 99 -4.20 12.28 -8.71
C ILE A 99 -2.93 12.80 -8.04
N ASP A 100 -3.03 13.21 -6.77
CA ASP A 100 -1.91 13.72 -5.97
C ASP A 100 -1.15 12.60 -5.26
N ILE A 101 -1.85 11.56 -4.84
CA ILE A 101 -1.28 10.42 -4.11
C ILE A 101 -1.80 9.13 -4.72
N LEU A 102 -0.88 8.19 -4.98
CA LEU A 102 -1.19 6.82 -5.37
C LEU A 102 -0.78 5.87 -4.26
N VAL A 103 -1.73 5.11 -3.72
CA VAL A 103 -1.47 4.00 -2.80
C VAL A 103 -1.65 2.68 -3.56
N ASN A 104 -0.56 2.08 -4.00
CA ASN A 104 -0.54 0.74 -4.57
C ASN A 104 -0.60 -0.28 -3.43
N ASN A 105 -1.83 -0.67 -3.07
CA ASN A 105 -2.07 -1.62 -1.99
C ASN A 105 -2.65 -2.95 -2.49
N ALA A 106 -3.21 -3.01 -3.70
CA ALA A 106 -3.70 -4.26 -4.25
C ALA A 106 -2.60 -5.33 -4.29
N GLY A 107 -2.79 -6.40 -3.56
CA GLY A 107 -1.84 -7.50 -3.46
C GLY A 107 -2.44 -8.69 -2.73
N LEU A 108 -1.89 -9.86 -2.96
CA LEU A 108 -2.32 -11.10 -2.33
C LEU A 108 -1.17 -12.11 -2.19
N SER A 109 -1.42 -13.15 -1.40
CA SER A 109 -0.62 -14.37 -1.37
C SER A 109 -1.51 -15.59 -1.55
N ARG A 110 -0.93 -16.69 -2.04
CA ARG A 110 -1.57 -17.99 -2.19
C ARG A 110 -0.70 -19.10 -1.61
N GLY A 111 -1.31 -19.97 -0.84
CA GLY A 111 -0.69 -21.17 -0.29
C GLY A 111 0.53 -20.94 0.60
N LEU A 112 1.11 -22.05 1.04
CA LEU A 112 2.42 -22.17 1.70
C LEU A 112 3.08 -23.49 1.29
N ASP A 113 2.85 -23.91 0.05
CA ASP A 113 3.40 -25.14 -0.48
C ASP A 113 4.88 -24.95 -0.79
N LYS A 114 5.66 -26.02 -0.69
CA LYS A 114 7.05 -26.01 -1.17
C LYS A 114 7.06 -25.71 -2.66
N LEU A 115 8.13 -25.07 -3.14
CA LEU A 115 8.18 -24.61 -4.54
C LEU A 115 7.93 -25.70 -5.57
N HIS A 116 8.39 -26.94 -5.31
CA HIS A 116 8.21 -28.07 -6.22
C HIS A 116 6.83 -28.76 -6.11
N GLU A 117 5.97 -28.31 -5.19
CA GLU A 117 4.62 -28.85 -4.94
C GLU A 117 3.54 -27.79 -5.19
N GLY A 118 3.92 -26.52 -5.37
CA GLY A 118 3.01 -25.41 -5.47
C GLY A 118 2.19 -25.37 -6.76
N LYS A 119 1.04 -24.76 -6.70
CA LYS A 119 0.12 -24.63 -7.84
C LYS A 119 0.54 -23.47 -8.72
N ILE A 120 0.73 -23.72 -10.02
CA ILE A 120 1.15 -22.72 -11.00
C ILE A 120 0.15 -21.54 -11.05
N ALA A 121 -1.16 -21.84 -11.01
CA ALA A 121 -2.19 -20.78 -11.01
C ALA A 121 -2.07 -19.82 -9.82
N ASP A 122 -1.68 -20.32 -8.64
CA ASP A 122 -1.42 -19.50 -7.45
C ASP A 122 -0.21 -18.56 -7.66
N TRP A 123 0.81 -19.05 -8.35
CA TRP A 123 1.99 -18.25 -8.68
C TRP A 123 1.68 -17.15 -9.69
N GLU A 124 0.95 -17.52 -10.75
CA GLU A 124 0.50 -16.56 -11.77
C GLU A 124 -0.36 -15.46 -11.15
N GLU A 125 -1.33 -15.81 -10.30
CA GLU A 125 -2.16 -14.82 -9.61
C GLU A 125 -1.33 -13.87 -8.72
N MET A 126 -0.33 -14.39 -7.99
CA MET A 126 0.57 -13.56 -7.18
C MET A 126 1.42 -12.61 -8.03
N ILE A 127 2.01 -13.11 -9.12
CA ILE A 127 2.85 -12.32 -10.01
C ILE A 127 2.00 -11.26 -10.75
N ASP A 128 0.86 -11.66 -11.28
CA ASP A 128 -0.03 -10.78 -12.03
C ASP A 128 -0.56 -9.64 -11.13
N THR A 129 -0.93 -9.94 -9.90
CA THR A 129 -1.45 -8.94 -8.98
C THR A 129 -0.35 -8.06 -8.40
N ASN A 130 0.65 -8.69 -7.74
CA ASN A 130 1.62 -7.96 -6.93
C ASN A 130 2.68 -7.23 -7.77
N VAL A 131 3.02 -7.77 -8.96
CA VAL A 131 4.07 -7.20 -9.82
C VAL A 131 3.46 -6.48 -11.01
N LYS A 132 2.74 -7.20 -11.89
CA LYS A 132 2.20 -6.58 -13.11
C LYS A 132 1.13 -5.54 -12.78
N GLY A 133 0.22 -5.84 -11.83
CA GLY A 133 -0.82 -4.91 -11.39
C GLY A 133 -0.26 -3.60 -10.87
N LEU A 134 0.77 -3.67 -10.01
CA LEU A 134 1.48 -2.49 -9.53
C LEU A 134 2.08 -1.68 -10.69
N LEU A 135 2.75 -2.34 -11.64
CA LEU A 135 3.37 -1.69 -12.79
C LEU A 135 2.32 -1.01 -13.70
N TYR A 136 1.19 -1.67 -13.97
CA TYR A 136 0.13 -1.12 -14.83
C TYR A 136 -0.48 0.14 -14.23
N VAL A 137 -0.82 0.11 -12.94
CA VAL A 137 -1.39 1.27 -12.23
C VAL A 137 -0.37 2.40 -12.17
N THR A 138 0.87 2.11 -11.77
CA THR A 138 1.96 3.09 -11.70
C THR A 138 2.19 3.76 -13.04
N ARG A 139 2.29 2.97 -14.14
CA ARG A 139 2.49 3.50 -15.50
C ARG A 139 1.33 4.38 -15.98
N ALA A 140 0.11 4.09 -15.56
CA ALA A 140 -1.06 4.87 -15.95
C ALA A 140 -1.18 6.20 -15.17
N VAL A 141 -0.65 6.29 -13.93
CA VAL A 141 -0.80 7.46 -13.05
C VAL A 141 0.42 8.39 -13.11
N VAL A 142 1.63 7.85 -13.04
CA VAL A 142 2.87 8.64 -12.84
C VAL A 142 3.12 9.69 -13.93
N PRO A 143 2.88 9.44 -15.23
CA PRO A 143 3.09 10.48 -16.24
C PRO A 143 2.32 11.78 -15.98
N GLY A 144 1.07 11.66 -15.50
CA GLY A 144 0.27 12.82 -15.10
C GLY A 144 0.86 13.56 -13.90
N MET A 145 1.41 12.84 -12.91
CA MET A 145 2.12 13.44 -11.78
C MET A 145 3.35 14.21 -12.23
N VAL A 146 4.18 13.61 -13.11
CA VAL A 146 5.38 14.25 -13.67
C VAL A 146 5.01 15.52 -14.45
N GLN A 147 3.99 15.44 -15.31
CA GLN A 147 3.53 16.60 -16.08
C GLN A 147 3.08 17.77 -15.20
N ARG A 148 2.42 17.48 -14.07
CA ARG A 148 1.96 18.50 -13.11
C ARG A 148 3.05 18.95 -12.14
N GLY A 149 4.19 18.28 -12.09
CA GLY A 149 5.27 18.58 -11.15
C GLY A 149 4.90 18.33 -9.68
N ARG A 150 3.98 17.38 -9.39
CA ARG A 150 3.61 16.98 -8.02
C ARG A 150 3.03 15.58 -7.97
N GLY A 151 3.38 14.84 -6.94
CA GLY A 151 2.84 13.51 -6.71
C GLY A 151 3.59 12.73 -5.62
N HIS A 152 2.91 11.72 -5.08
CA HIS A 152 3.52 10.78 -4.16
C HIS A 152 2.99 9.37 -4.41
N ILE A 153 3.88 8.43 -4.67
CA ILE A 153 3.57 7.02 -4.82
C ILE A 153 3.93 6.29 -3.53
N LEU A 154 2.97 5.60 -2.93
CA LEU A 154 3.16 4.75 -1.76
C LEU A 154 2.84 3.30 -2.15
N ASN A 155 3.83 2.44 -2.11
CA ASN A 155 3.70 1.02 -2.43
C ASN A 155 3.64 0.21 -1.13
N ILE A 156 2.64 -0.66 -0.98
CA ILE A 156 2.51 -1.52 0.21
C ILE A 156 3.27 -2.82 -0.01
N GLY A 157 4.51 -2.80 0.41
CA GLY A 157 5.44 -3.92 0.39
C GLY A 157 5.17 -4.98 1.45
N SER A 158 6.24 -5.56 1.99
CA SER A 158 6.19 -6.52 3.10
C SER A 158 7.60 -6.82 3.62
N THR A 159 7.72 -7.19 4.89
CA THR A 159 8.93 -7.84 5.45
C THR A 159 9.33 -9.07 4.62
N ALA A 160 8.37 -9.74 3.96
CA ALA A 160 8.59 -10.86 3.06
C ALA A 160 9.45 -10.52 1.82
N GLY A 161 9.48 -9.25 1.42
CA GLY A 161 10.38 -8.78 0.36
C GLY A 161 11.86 -8.72 0.78
N ARG A 162 12.15 -8.86 2.08
CA ARG A 162 13.50 -8.78 2.66
C ARG A 162 14.01 -10.12 3.16
N VAL A 163 13.15 -10.91 3.77
CA VAL A 163 13.50 -12.21 4.35
C VAL A 163 12.49 -13.25 3.87
N THR A 164 12.99 -14.24 3.14
CA THR A 164 12.19 -15.36 2.64
C THR A 164 11.92 -16.38 3.74
N TYR A 165 10.75 -17.01 3.71
CA TYR A 165 10.34 -18.07 4.63
C TYR A 165 9.90 -19.34 3.88
N PRO A 166 9.96 -20.52 4.51
CA PRO A 166 9.53 -21.78 3.89
C PRO A 166 8.07 -21.70 3.37
N GLY A 167 7.84 -22.19 2.17
CA GLY A 167 6.53 -22.15 1.50
C GLY A 167 6.14 -20.76 0.96
N GLY A 168 6.93 -19.72 1.21
CA GLY A 168 6.65 -18.36 0.77
C GLY A 168 7.43 -17.89 -0.45
N ALA A 169 8.16 -18.75 -1.14
CA ALA A 169 9.15 -18.36 -2.16
C ALA A 169 8.60 -17.40 -3.21
N VAL A 170 7.47 -17.70 -3.84
CA VAL A 170 6.89 -16.85 -4.90
C VAL A 170 6.36 -15.54 -4.35
N TYR A 171 5.61 -15.58 -3.24
CA TYR A 171 5.15 -14.35 -2.58
C TYR A 171 6.33 -13.45 -2.18
N CYS A 172 7.35 -14.01 -1.55
CA CYS A 172 8.55 -13.25 -1.17
C CYS A 172 9.24 -12.65 -2.39
N ALA A 173 9.34 -13.40 -3.50
CA ALA A 173 9.90 -12.90 -4.75
C ALA A 173 9.07 -11.73 -5.32
N THR A 174 7.72 -11.80 -5.28
CA THR A 174 6.87 -10.68 -5.73
C THR A 174 7.06 -9.44 -4.86
N LYS A 175 7.20 -9.59 -3.54
CA LYS A 175 7.44 -8.46 -2.62
C LYS A 175 8.86 -7.91 -2.71
N ALA A 176 9.85 -8.75 -2.99
CA ALA A 176 11.21 -8.30 -3.33
C ALA A 176 11.24 -7.52 -4.66
N ALA A 177 10.49 -7.97 -5.67
CA ALA A 177 10.34 -7.24 -6.93
C ALA A 177 9.69 -5.87 -6.70
N GLU A 178 8.65 -5.77 -5.86
CA GLU A 178 7.98 -4.51 -5.50
C GLU A 178 8.96 -3.50 -4.85
N ASN A 179 9.84 -3.97 -3.95
CA ASN A 179 10.87 -3.12 -3.34
C ASN A 179 11.87 -2.61 -4.40
N ARG A 180 12.31 -3.48 -5.33
CA ARG A 180 13.21 -3.07 -6.43
C ARG A 180 12.55 -2.13 -7.42
N ILE A 181 11.26 -2.35 -7.74
CA ILE A 181 10.47 -1.44 -8.58
C ILE A 181 10.36 -0.06 -7.91
N SER A 182 10.10 -0.02 -6.60
CA SER A 182 10.02 1.24 -5.84
C SER A 182 11.34 2.01 -5.85
N GLU A 183 12.45 1.31 -5.68
CA GLU A 183 13.80 1.88 -5.76
C GLU A 183 14.10 2.40 -7.16
N GLY A 184 13.87 1.59 -8.20
CA GLY A 184 14.07 2.00 -9.60
C GLY A 184 13.23 3.22 -9.97
N LEU A 185 11.96 3.23 -9.56
CA LEU A 185 11.07 4.37 -9.80
C LEU A 185 11.58 5.66 -9.13
N ARG A 186 12.18 5.58 -7.93
CA ARG A 186 12.83 6.74 -7.30
C ARG A 186 14.02 7.26 -8.12
N MET A 187 14.81 6.35 -8.71
CA MET A 187 15.93 6.73 -9.56
C MET A 187 15.45 7.38 -10.86
N ASP A 188 14.42 6.80 -11.50
CA ASP A 188 13.84 7.30 -12.76
C ASP A 188 13.19 8.68 -12.59
N LEU A 189 12.67 8.99 -11.41
CA LEU A 189 12.01 10.25 -11.08
C LEU A 189 12.97 11.29 -10.45
N LEU A 190 14.26 10.98 -10.35
CA LEU A 190 15.25 11.94 -9.82
C LEU A 190 15.25 13.23 -10.67
N GLY A 191 15.27 14.38 -9.98
CA GLY A 191 15.13 15.69 -10.63
C GLY A 191 13.67 16.15 -10.84
N THR A 192 12.69 15.31 -10.52
CA THR A 192 11.28 15.69 -10.42
C THR A 192 10.86 15.87 -8.96
N PRO A 193 9.81 16.65 -8.64
CA PRO A 193 9.30 16.76 -7.27
C PRO A 193 8.34 15.61 -6.89
N ILE A 194 8.52 14.42 -7.47
CA ILE A 194 7.69 13.25 -7.20
C ILE A 194 8.38 12.37 -6.16
N ARG A 195 7.62 11.96 -5.14
CA ARG A 195 8.10 11.09 -4.06
C ARG A 195 7.67 9.65 -4.27
N VAL A 196 8.51 8.71 -3.85
CA VAL A 196 8.20 7.26 -3.88
C VAL A 196 8.58 6.65 -2.55
N THR A 197 7.62 6.04 -1.88
CA THR A 197 7.78 5.39 -0.56
C THR A 197 7.36 3.93 -0.65
N SER A 198 8.14 3.03 -0.10
CA SER A 198 7.73 1.65 0.22
C SER A 198 7.34 1.56 1.69
N ILE A 199 6.19 0.97 1.98
CA ILE A 199 5.75 0.64 3.34
C ILE A 199 5.76 -0.87 3.45
N ASP A 200 6.65 -1.42 4.26
CA ASP A 200 6.93 -2.86 4.37
C ASP A 200 6.42 -3.44 5.70
N PRO A 201 5.11 -3.71 5.85
CA PRO A 201 4.58 -4.27 7.07
C PRO A 201 4.99 -5.72 7.29
N GLY A 202 5.10 -6.07 8.57
CA GLY A 202 5.11 -7.44 9.03
C GLY A 202 3.73 -8.08 9.00
N MET A 203 3.50 -9.00 9.95
CA MET A 203 2.22 -9.70 10.06
C MET A 203 1.13 -8.75 10.53
N ALA A 204 0.17 -8.49 9.64
CA ALA A 204 -1.00 -7.67 9.90
C ALA A 204 -2.27 -8.50 9.81
N GLU A 205 -3.11 -8.41 10.83
CA GLU A 205 -4.38 -9.16 10.87
C GLU A 205 -5.40 -8.50 9.93
N THR A 206 -5.64 -9.17 8.82
CA THR A 206 -6.55 -8.76 7.76
C THR A 206 -7.19 -10.00 7.12
N GLU A 207 -8.02 -9.82 6.10
CA GLU A 207 -8.49 -10.93 5.25
C GLU A 207 -7.37 -11.63 4.46
N PHE A 208 -6.14 -11.12 4.51
CA PHE A 208 -5.01 -11.62 3.73
C PHE A 208 -4.74 -13.11 3.98
N SER A 209 -4.76 -13.55 5.24
CA SER A 209 -4.55 -14.97 5.58
C SER A 209 -5.68 -15.85 5.06
N ARG A 210 -6.93 -15.39 5.08
CA ARG A 210 -8.06 -16.10 4.49
C ARG A 210 -7.92 -16.22 2.97
N VAL A 211 -7.49 -15.15 2.30
CA VAL A 211 -7.22 -15.14 0.85
C VAL A 211 -6.07 -16.11 0.52
N ARG A 212 -4.99 -16.09 1.31
CA ARG A 212 -3.86 -17.01 1.16
C ARG A 212 -4.27 -18.48 1.17
N PHE A 213 -5.18 -18.86 2.05
CA PHE A 213 -5.62 -20.24 2.24
C PHE A 213 -6.94 -20.56 1.53
N HIS A 214 -7.29 -19.83 0.47
CA HIS A 214 -8.50 -20.09 -0.34
C HIS A 214 -9.80 -20.15 0.47
N GLY A 215 -9.91 -19.40 1.56
CA GLY A 215 -11.09 -19.33 2.41
C GLY A 215 -11.05 -20.25 3.64
N ASP A 216 -9.97 -20.99 3.85
CA ASP A 216 -9.77 -21.82 5.06
C ASP A 216 -9.59 -20.91 6.29
N GLU A 217 -10.68 -20.72 7.02
CA GLU A 217 -10.76 -19.84 8.19
C GLU A 217 -9.91 -20.36 9.37
N GLU A 218 -9.84 -21.69 9.52
CA GLU A 218 -9.10 -22.33 10.62
C GLU A 218 -7.58 -22.08 10.43
N ARG A 219 -7.06 -22.36 9.24
CA ARG A 219 -5.66 -22.07 8.91
C ARG A 219 -5.35 -20.58 8.99
N ALA A 220 -6.27 -19.72 8.56
CA ALA A 220 -6.12 -18.29 8.64
C ALA A 220 -5.99 -17.79 10.09
N ALA A 221 -6.82 -18.29 10.99
CA ALA A 221 -6.79 -17.95 12.43
C ALA A 221 -5.49 -18.42 13.12
N GLN A 222 -4.94 -19.58 12.73
CA GLN A 222 -3.69 -20.09 13.30
C GLN A 222 -2.47 -19.18 13.03
N VAL A 223 -2.51 -18.38 11.96
CA VAL A 223 -1.40 -17.49 11.58
C VAL A 223 -1.02 -16.54 12.72
N TYR A 224 -2.01 -16.00 13.41
CA TYR A 224 -1.81 -14.96 14.45
C TYR A 224 -1.85 -15.51 15.88
N ARG A 225 -2.04 -16.83 16.04
CA ARG A 225 -2.17 -17.42 17.37
C ARG A 225 -0.93 -17.18 18.23
N GLY A 226 -1.16 -16.69 19.46
CA GLY A 226 -0.12 -16.43 20.46
C GLY A 226 0.74 -15.18 20.22
N MET A 227 0.36 -14.33 19.25
CA MET A 227 1.03 -13.04 19.04
C MET A 227 0.01 -11.90 18.96
N THR A 228 0.47 -10.67 19.12
CA THR A 228 -0.27 -9.45 18.82
C THR A 228 0.18 -8.93 17.45
N PRO A 229 -0.60 -9.15 16.37
CA PRO A 229 -0.23 -8.70 15.03
C PRO A 229 -0.40 -7.18 14.91
N LEU A 230 0.15 -6.60 13.84
CA LEU A 230 -0.24 -5.27 13.39
C LEU A 230 -1.71 -5.27 12.96
N THR A 231 -2.35 -4.12 13.10
CA THR A 231 -3.68 -3.87 12.55
C THR A 231 -3.57 -3.09 11.23
N PRO A 232 -4.61 -3.10 10.38
CA PRO A 232 -4.67 -2.22 9.21
C PRO A 232 -4.49 -0.74 9.55
N ALA A 233 -4.97 -0.32 10.72
CA ALA A 233 -4.85 1.07 11.20
C ALA A 233 -3.39 1.46 11.46
N ASP A 234 -2.57 0.59 12.05
CA ASP A 234 -1.15 0.86 12.29
C ASP A 234 -0.40 1.15 10.98
N ILE A 235 -0.75 0.42 9.93
CA ILE A 235 -0.13 0.59 8.61
C ILE A 235 -0.65 1.86 7.93
N ALA A 236 -1.95 2.14 8.03
CA ALA A 236 -2.55 3.36 7.50
C ALA A 236 -1.96 4.63 8.14
N GLU A 237 -1.65 4.60 9.44
CA GLU A 237 -0.93 5.68 10.13
C GLU A 237 0.47 5.89 9.55
N ALA A 238 1.23 4.83 9.31
CA ALA A 238 2.55 4.92 8.69
C ALA A 238 2.49 5.49 7.26
N VAL A 239 1.48 5.08 6.48
CA VAL A 239 1.21 5.60 5.14
C VAL A 239 0.90 7.10 5.20
N LEU A 240 -0.02 7.51 6.06
CA LEU A 240 -0.40 8.91 6.24
C LEU A 240 0.79 9.75 6.72
N TRP A 241 1.54 9.24 7.70
CA TRP A 241 2.72 9.92 8.22
C TRP A 241 3.76 10.15 7.10
N ALA A 242 4.08 9.15 6.29
CA ALA A 242 5.00 9.31 5.18
C ALA A 242 4.49 10.34 4.15
N ALA A 243 3.19 10.29 3.85
CA ALA A 243 2.55 11.20 2.91
C ALA A 243 2.58 12.65 3.39
N SER A 244 2.43 12.90 4.70
CA SER A 244 2.37 14.24 5.31
C SER A 244 3.72 14.96 5.42
N ARG A 245 4.85 14.29 5.13
CA ARG A 245 6.16 14.96 5.21
C ARG A 245 6.27 16.11 4.23
N PRO A 246 7.06 17.14 4.53
CA PRO A 246 7.29 18.26 3.63
C PRO A 246 7.69 17.82 2.21
N ALA A 247 7.35 18.60 1.20
CA ALA A 247 7.49 18.19 -0.21
C ALA A 247 8.93 17.78 -0.61
N HIS A 248 9.94 18.36 0.02
CA HIS A 248 11.34 18.04 -0.23
C HIS A 248 11.83 16.79 0.51
N VAL A 249 11.02 16.24 1.42
CA VAL A 249 11.36 15.03 2.19
C VAL A 249 10.73 13.81 1.54
N ASN A 250 11.56 12.93 1.01
CA ASN A 250 11.13 11.62 0.52
C ASN A 250 11.49 10.55 1.56
N ILE A 251 10.49 9.97 2.18
CA ILE A 251 10.69 8.75 2.99
C ILE A 251 10.83 7.59 2.02
N ALA A 252 12.02 7.03 1.90
CA ALA A 252 12.27 5.97 0.94
C ALA A 252 11.57 4.67 1.33
N GLU A 253 11.66 4.28 2.60
CA GLU A 253 11.13 3.01 3.12
C GLU A 253 10.71 3.14 4.58
N ILE A 254 9.62 2.45 4.94
CA ILE A 254 9.22 2.23 6.33
C ILE A 254 9.02 0.73 6.52
N LEU A 255 9.86 0.14 7.36
CA LEU A 255 9.70 -1.23 7.82
C LEU A 255 9.03 -1.19 9.19
N LEU A 256 7.86 -1.82 9.34
CA LEU A 256 7.17 -1.88 10.62
C LEU A 256 6.72 -3.31 10.94
N THR A 257 6.98 -3.74 12.17
CA THR A 257 6.59 -5.04 12.69
C THR A 257 5.88 -4.87 14.03
N SER A 258 5.08 -5.86 14.42
CA SER A 258 4.63 -5.92 15.79
C SER A 258 5.82 -6.22 16.72
N ILE A 259 5.68 -5.93 18.01
CA ILE A 259 6.72 -6.24 19.01
C ILE A 259 7.03 -7.74 19.09
N ASP A 260 6.06 -8.59 18.72
CA ASP A 260 6.21 -10.04 18.73
C ASP A 260 6.88 -10.58 17.44
N GLN A 261 7.32 -9.69 16.53
CA GLN A 261 7.92 -10.07 15.26
C GLN A 261 9.23 -9.34 14.98
N ALA A 262 10.35 -10.07 14.88
CA ALA A 262 11.63 -9.52 14.50
C ALA A 262 11.82 -9.45 12.98
N ASN A 263 11.36 -10.46 12.24
CA ASN A 263 11.36 -10.53 10.77
C ASN A 263 10.34 -11.58 10.28
N SER A 264 10.33 -11.91 9.00
CA SER A 264 9.36 -12.87 8.44
C SER A 264 9.47 -14.31 8.98
N LEU A 265 10.56 -14.66 9.70
CA LEU A 265 10.81 -15.99 10.26
C LEU A 265 10.73 -16.03 11.78
N LEU A 266 11.22 -14.97 12.45
CA LEU A 266 11.40 -14.96 13.90
C LEU A 266 10.20 -14.24 14.55
N LEU A 267 9.37 -15.05 15.20
CA LEU A 267 8.18 -14.63 15.93
C LEU A 267 8.25 -15.08 17.37
N HIS A 268 7.86 -14.20 18.28
CA HIS A 268 7.54 -14.59 19.65
C HIS A 268 6.08 -15.01 19.74
N ARG A 269 5.82 -16.21 20.25
CA ARG A 269 4.45 -16.68 20.50
C ARG A 269 4.31 -16.98 21.99
N LYS A 270 3.34 -16.34 22.61
CA LYS A 270 2.98 -16.61 24.01
C LYS A 270 2.46 -18.04 24.09
N THR A 271 3.04 -18.81 24.99
CA THR A 271 2.47 -20.12 25.41
C THR A 271 1.17 -19.86 26.15
N SER A 272 0.06 -20.37 25.64
CA SER A 272 -1.24 -20.38 26.34
C SER A 272 -1.20 -21.26 27.54
#